data_afe9c417bbd72ccf75ab3d1052ce2fbd
#
_entry.id   afe9c417bbd72ccf75ab3d1052ce2fbd
#
_cell.length_a   1.000
_cell.length_b   1.000
_cell.length_c   1.000
_cell.angle_alpha   90.00
_cell.angle_beta   90.00
_cell.angle_gamma   90.00
#
_symmetry.space_group_name_H-M   'P 1'
#
loop_
_entity.id
_entity.type
_entity.pdbx_description
1 polymer ?
#
loop_
_entity_poly.entity_id
_entity_poly.type
_entity_poly.pdbx_seq_one_letter_code
_entity_poly.pdbx_strand_id
1 'polypeptide(L)'
;IPVVRAIDKGYSPNVVIMTRNRGFRSAEPDFKAPRLFYKQYPRLRVVLSHHVKAYNEQLDLIERMEDWGEVICIRPERPMEVDRICRDTRKLEALYEEGFALGDRFCRET
;
A
#
# COMPACT_ATOMS: atom_id res chain seq x y z
N ILE A 1 6.51 0.06 -0.50
CA ILE A 1 6.03 -1.15 -1.19
C ILE A 1 7.20 -1.77 -1.96
N PRO A 2 7.52 -3.05 -1.79
CA PRO A 2 8.79 -3.64 -2.26
C PRO A 2 8.77 -4.14 -3.72
N VAL A 3 7.83 -3.72 -4.56
CA VAL A 3 7.67 -4.23 -5.93
C VAL A 3 8.90 -3.98 -6.81
N VAL A 4 9.49 -2.78 -6.74
CA VAL A 4 10.70 -2.43 -7.50
C VAL A 4 11.86 -3.36 -7.12
N ARG A 5 12.00 -3.65 -5.82
CA ARG A 5 13.03 -4.57 -5.33
C ARG A 5 12.86 -6.00 -5.86
N ALA A 6 11.61 -6.46 -5.99
CA ALA A 6 11.32 -7.77 -6.57
C ALA A 6 11.72 -7.83 -8.04
N ILE A 7 11.38 -6.79 -8.80
CA ILE A 7 11.73 -6.68 -10.23
C ILE A 7 13.25 -6.62 -10.41
N ASP A 8 13.95 -5.81 -9.63
CA ASP A 8 15.41 -5.69 -9.68
C ASP A 8 16.13 -7.01 -9.39
N LYS A 9 15.49 -7.90 -8.63
CA LYS A 9 15.97 -9.25 -8.37
C LYS A 9 15.59 -10.29 -9.44
N GLY A 10 14.90 -9.87 -10.48
CA GLY A 10 14.51 -10.72 -11.60
C GLY A 10 13.23 -11.54 -11.38
N TYR A 11 12.43 -11.23 -10.35
CA TYR A 11 11.14 -11.89 -10.17
C TYR A 11 10.10 -11.33 -11.12
N SER A 12 9.48 -12.22 -11.89
CA SER A 12 8.39 -11.89 -12.83
C SER A 12 7.59 -13.18 -13.12
N PRO A 13 6.26 -13.12 -13.19
CA PRO A 13 5.40 -11.99 -12.85
C PRO A 13 5.31 -11.68 -11.36
N ASN A 14 4.92 -10.46 -11.01
CA ASN A 14 4.69 -10.05 -9.61
C ASN A 14 3.21 -9.85 -9.34
N VAL A 15 2.73 -10.40 -8.23
CA VAL A 15 1.39 -10.13 -7.69
C VAL A 15 1.53 -9.19 -6.50
N VAL A 16 0.84 -8.05 -6.56
CA VAL A 16 0.87 -7.03 -5.52
C VAL A 16 -0.48 -7.01 -4.79
N ILE A 17 -0.45 -7.35 -3.52
CA ILE A 17 -1.65 -7.30 -2.67
C ILE A 17 -1.69 -5.94 -1.99
N MET A 18 -2.72 -5.16 -2.29
CA MET A 18 -2.91 -3.80 -1.80
C MET A 18 -4.00 -3.77 -0.74
N THR A 19 -3.83 -2.92 0.25
CA THR A 19 -4.82 -2.70 1.32
C THR A 19 -5.76 -1.52 1.04
N ARG A 20 -5.51 -0.79 -0.05
CA ARG A 20 -6.31 0.35 -0.46
C ARG A 20 -6.81 0.18 -1.89
N ASN A 21 -7.97 0.76 -2.17
CA ASN A 21 -8.57 0.77 -3.51
C ASN A 21 -7.71 1.56 -4.52
N ARG A 22 -7.95 1.32 -5.80
CA ARG A 22 -7.30 2.07 -6.88
C ARG A 22 -7.63 3.57 -6.76
N GLY A 23 -6.65 4.41 -7.03
CA GLY A 23 -6.77 5.87 -6.93
C GLY A 23 -6.59 6.43 -5.52
N PHE A 24 -6.48 5.58 -4.50
CA PHE A 24 -6.18 6.05 -3.14
C PHE A 24 -4.83 6.77 -3.11
N ARG A 25 -4.82 7.92 -2.42
CA ARG A 25 -3.59 8.64 -2.04
C ARG A 25 -3.69 9.09 -0.60
N SER A 26 -2.59 9.02 0.12
CA SER A 26 -2.54 9.51 1.49
C SER A 26 -2.54 11.03 1.50
N ALA A 27 -3.45 11.61 2.28
CA ALA A 27 -3.53 13.04 2.55
C ALA A 27 -2.93 13.40 3.93
N GLU A 28 -2.37 12.41 4.64
CA GLU A 28 -1.73 12.65 5.93
C GLU A 28 -0.52 13.57 5.75
N PRO A 29 -0.28 14.49 6.69
CA PRO A 29 0.93 15.31 6.67
C PRO A 29 2.16 14.43 6.92
N ASP A 30 3.27 14.78 6.28
CA ASP A 30 4.55 14.14 6.54
C ASP A 30 4.94 14.31 8.01
N PHE A 31 5.50 13.25 8.58
CA PHE A 31 5.96 13.28 9.96
C PHE A 31 7.19 14.19 10.11
N LYS A 32 6.99 15.33 10.75
CA LYS A 32 8.08 16.22 11.14
C LYS A 32 8.72 15.74 12.44
N ALA A 33 9.75 14.92 12.32
CA ALA A 33 10.46 14.41 13.49
C ALA A 33 11.03 15.56 14.32
N PRO A 34 10.73 15.65 15.63
CA PRO A 34 11.29 16.66 16.49
C PRO A 34 12.82 16.59 16.50
N ARG A 35 13.50 17.72 16.33
CA ARG A 35 14.97 17.79 16.30
C ARG A 35 15.62 17.16 17.54
N LEU A 36 14.96 17.30 18.70
CA LEU A 36 15.49 16.84 19.95
C LEU A 36 15.58 15.31 20.06
N PHE A 37 14.57 14.58 19.52
CA PHE A 37 14.51 13.12 19.65
C PHE A 37 15.30 12.37 18.60
N TYR A 38 15.50 12.97 17.40
CA TYR A 38 16.15 12.31 16.26
C TYR A 38 17.47 12.99 15.86
N LYS A 39 18.07 13.74 16.79
CA LYS A 39 19.33 14.46 16.53
C LYS A 39 20.47 13.54 16.05
N GLN A 40 20.51 12.32 16.57
CA GLN A 40 21.53 11.32 16.23
C GLN A 40 21.30 10.64 14.87
N TYR A 41 20.12 10.82 14.28
CA TYR A 41 19.71 10.15 13.06
C TYR A 41 19.22 11.15 11.98
N PRO A 42 20.09 12.01 11.45
CA PRO A 42 19.68 13.07 10.51
C PRO A 42 19.08 12.49 9.21
N ARG A 43 19.60 11.36 8.73
CA ARG A 43 19.06 10.68 7.52
C ARG A 43 17.66 10.12 7.74
N LEU A 44 17.39 9.57 8.93
CA LEU A 44 16.06 9.09 9.29
C LEU A 44 15.03 10.22 9.29
N ARG A 45 15.41 11.40 9.80
CA ARG A 45 14.53 12.59 9.77
C ARG A 45 14.15 13.00 8.36
N VAL A 46 15.09 12.98 7.43
CA VAL A 46 14.83 13.27 6.02
C VAL A 46 13.86 12.26 5.43
N VAL A 47 14.07 10.96 5.66
CA VAL A 47 13.20 9.90 5.17
C VAL A 47 11.78 10.06 5.73
N LEU A 48 11.63 10.31 7.02
CA LEU A 48 10.33 10.50 7.66
C LEU A 48 9.58 11.73 7.12
N SER A 49 10.30 12.81 6.78
CA SER A 49 9.71 14.03 6.22
C SER A 49 9.18 13.88 4.78
N HIS A 50 9.58 12.83 4.08
CA HIS A 50 9.16 12.54 2.69
C HIS A 50 8.36 11.23 2.56
N HIS A 51 8.00 10.61 3.68
CA HIS A 51 7.40 9.29 3.70
C HIS A 51 6.06 9.23 2.94
N VAL A 52 5.17 10.20 3.15
CA VAL A 52 3.85 10.22 2.50
C VAL A 52 3.98 10.47 1.00
N LYS A 53 4.84 11.41 0.61
CA LYS A 53 5.11 11.69 -0.79
C LYS A 53 5.67 10.45 -1.50
N ALA A 54 6.68 9.81 -0.91
CA ALA A 54 7.28 8.59 -1.46
C ALA A 54 6.27 7.45 -1.58
N TYR A 55 5.39 7.30 -0.59
CA TYR A 55 4.32 6.31 -0.63
C TYR A 55 3.33 6.56 -1.79
N ASN A 56 2.89 7.81 -1.97
CA ASN A 56 1.98 8.18 -3.06
C ASN A 56 2.64 7.99 -4.44
N GLU A 57 3.91 8.32 -4.58
CA GLU A 57 4.67 8.09 -5.82
C GLU A 57 4.79 6.59 -6.15
N GLN A 58 4.94 5.74 -5.13
CA GLN A 58 4.92 4.29 -5.32
C GLN A 58 3.54 3.77 -5.75
N LEU A 59 2.46 4.35 -5.23
CA LEU A 59 1.10 4.01 -5.68
C LEU A 59 0.90 4.38 -7.15
N ASP A 60 1.37 5.57 -7.58
CA ASP A 60 1.35 5.99 -8.97
C ASP A 60 2.12 5.02 -9.88
N LEU A 61 3.29 4.58 -9.43
CA LEU A 61 4.12 3.63 -10.17
C LEU A 61 3.41 2.28 -10.32
N ILE A 62 2.83 1.75 -9.25
CA ILE A 62 2.15 0.45 -9.28
C ILE A 62 0.94 0.50 -10.22
N GLU A 63 0.16 1.57 -10.19
CA GLU A 63 -0.99 1.72 -11.11
C GLU A 63 -0.55 1.77 -12.56
N ARG A 64 0.54 2.44 -12.89
CA ARG A 64 1.11 2.44 -14.24
C ARG A 64 1.61 1.05 -14.67
N MET A 65 2.30 0.35 -13.78
CA MET A 65 2.80 -1.01 -14.06
C MET A 65 1.65 -2.01 -14.25
N GLU A 66 0.56 -1.83 -13.51
CA GLU A 66 -0.66 -2.62 -13.70
C GLU A 66 -1.29 -2.35 -15.07
N ASP A 67 -1.41 -1.07 -15.47
CA ASP A 67 -1.92 -0.68 -16.79
C ASP A 67 -1.06 -1.23 -17.94
N TRP A 68 0.24 -1.36 -17.73
CA TRP A 68 1.17 -1.96 -18.71
C TRP A 68 1.21 -3.49 -18.66
N GLY A 69 0.52 -4.11 -17.70
CA GLY A 69 0.52 -5.56 -17.53
C GLY A 69 1.78 -6.16 -16.91
N GLU A 70 2.62 -5.33 -16.29
CA GLU A 70 3.87 -5.78 -15.64
C GLU A 70 3.64 -6.37 -14.25
N VAL A 71 2.57 -5.96 -13.57
CA VAL A 71 2.16 -6.48 -12.28
C VAL A 71 0.66 -6.77 -12.26
N ILE A 72 0.27 -7.70 -11.40
CA ILE A 72 -1.13 -8.01 -11.14
C ILE A 72 -1.45 -7.50 -9.75
N CYS A 73 -2.50 -6.68 -9.62
CA CYS A 73 -2.90 -6.12 -8.34
C CYS A 73 -4.18 -6.77 -7.81
N ILE A 74 -4.12 -7.24 -6.57
CA ILE A 74 -5.31 -7.64 -5.80
C ILE A 74 -5.56 -6.53 -4.79
N ARG A 75 -6.71 -5.87 -4.87
CA ARG A 75 -7.03 -4.73 -4.01
C ARG A 75 -8.53 -4.60 -3.77
N PRO A 76 -8.96 -3.92 -2.69
CA PRO A 76 -10.36 -3.60 -2.45
C PRO A 76 -10.94 -2.78 -3.61
N GLU A 77 -12.19 -3.05 -3.97
CA GLU A 77 -12.89 -2.32 -5.02
C GLU A 77 -13.43 -0.98 -4.52
N ARG A 78 -13.67 -0.88 -3.21
CA ARG A 78 -14.23 0.30 -2.53
C ARG A 78 -13.24 0.86 -1.52
N PRO A 79 -13.35 2.17 -1.18
CA PRO A 79 -12.57 2.74 -0.09
C PRO A 79 -12.78 1.97 1.21
N MET A 80 -11.69 1.76 1.94
CA MET A 80 -11.72 1.03 3.20
C MET A 80 -12.36 1.92 4.30
N GLU A 81 -13.37 1.40 4.99
CA GLU A 81 -14.07 2.10 6.07
C GLU A 81 -13.42 1.87 7.45
N VAL A 82 -12.33 1.13 7.47
CA VAL A 82 -11.63 0.72 8.71
C VAL A 82 -10.33 1.49 8.83
N ASP A 83 -10.10 2.10 9.98
CA ASP A 83 -8.84 2.74 10.33
C ASP A 83 -7.88 1.80 11.09
N ARG A 84 -6.69 2.30 11.46
CA ARG A 84 -5.66 1.51 12.14
C ARG A 84 -6.07 0.99 13.51
N ILE A 85 -7.04 1.63 14.17
CA ILE A 85 -7.47 1.32 15.54
C ILE A 85 -8.97 1.02 15.56
N CYS A 86 -9.45 0.32 14.55
CA CYS A 86 -10.85 -0.07 14.50
C CYS A 86 -11.11 -1.20 15.51
N ARG A 87 -12.07 -0.97 16.42
CA ARG A 87 -12.53 -1.96 17.40
C ARG A 87 -13.92 -2.54 17.07
N ASP A 88 -14.52 -2.10 15.98
CA ASP A 88 -15.81 -2.61 15.53
C ASP A 88 -15.59 -3.96 14.81
N THR A 89 -15.92 -5.04 15.50
CA THR A 89 -15.75 -6.40 15.00
C THR A 89 -16.57 -6.67 13.74
N ARG A 90 -17.73 -6.05 13.58
CA ARG A 90 -18.57 -6.20 12.38
C ARG A 90 -17.90 -5.63 11.14
N LYS A 91 -17.27 -4.45 11.28
CA LYS A 91 -16.51 -3.83 10.19
C LYS A 91 -15.27 -4.65 9.82
N LEU A 92 -14.58 -5.18 10.83
CA LEU A 92 -13.41 -6.04 10.61
C LEU A 92 -13.79 -7.35 9.93
N GLU A 93 -14.90 -7.98 10.33
CA GLU A 93 -15.41 -9.19 9.72
C GLU A 93 -15.83 -8.95 8.25
N ALA A 94 -16.55 -7.85 7.99
CA ALA A 94 -16.93 -7.47 6.63
C ALA A 94 -15.70 -7.23 5.74
N LEU A 95 -14.65 -6.61 6.25
CA LEU A 95 -13.39 -6.41 5.53
C LEU A 95 -12.68 -7.73 5.25
N TYR A 96 -12.69 -8.66 6.20
CA TYR A 96 -12.14 -10.01 6.02
C TYR A 96 -12.87 -10.76 4.90
N GLU A 97 -14.20 -10.78 4.93
CA GLU A 97 -15.02 -11.43 3.91
C GLU A 97 -14.79 -10.84 2.51
N GLU A 98 -14.66 -9.50 2.40
CA GLU A 98 -14.32 -8.84 1.15
C GLU A 98 -12.95 -9.29 0.64
N GLY A 99 -11.94 -9.29 1.50
CA GLY A 99 -10.59 -9.74 1.15
C GLY A 99 -10.54 -11.21 0.73
N PHE A 100 -11.27 -12.07 1.44
CA PHE A 100 -11.36 -13.49 1.11
C PHE A 100 -12.02 -13.69 -0.26
N ALA A 101 -13.14 -13.03 -0.52
CA ALA A 101 -13.84 -13.13 -1.81
C ALA A 101 -12.98 -12.64 -2.99
N LEU A 102 -12.21 -11.57 -2.79
CA LEU A 102 -11.26 -11.06 -3.81
C LEU A 102 -10.17 -12.07 -4.12
N GLY A 103 -9.58 -12.67 -3.09
CA GLY A 103 -8.54 -13.70 -3.23
C GLY A 103 -9.07 -14.96 -3.92
N ASP A 104 -10.23 -15.44 -3.52
CA ASP A 104 -10.88 -16.63 -4.12
C ASP A 104 -11.21 -16.41 -5.60
N ARG A 105 -11.77 -15.25 -5.94
CA ARG A 105 -12.02 -14.87 -7.34
C ARG A 105 -10.73 -14.86 -8.16
N PHE A 106 -9.68 -14.24 -7.65
CA PHE A 106 -8.38 -14.22 -8.33
C PHE A 106 -7.83 -15.62 -8.58
N CYS A 107 -7.91 -16.51 -7.59
CA CYS A 107 -7.45 -17.90 -7.73
C CYS A 107 -8.26 -18.72 -8.77
N ARG A 108 -9.54 -18.40 -8.93
CA ARG A 108 -10.40 -19.11 -9.90
C ARG A 108 -10.23 -18.59 -11.34
N GLU A 109 -9.92 -17.32 -11.49
CA GLU A 109 -9.74 -16.67 -12.80
C GLU A 109 -8.33 -16.86 -13.38
N THR A 110 -7.41 -17.33 -12.57
CA THR A 110 -6.03 -17.59 -12.96
C THR A 110 -5.78 -19.08 -13.06
#